data_6ffc8abb6a664251f21f282c47160a7c
#
_entry.id   6ffc8abb6a664251f21f282c47160a7c
#
_cell.length_a   1.000
_cell.length_b   1.000
_cell.length_c   1.000
_cell.angle_alpha   90.00
_cell.angle_beta   90.00
_cell.angle_gamma   90.00
#
_symmetry.space_group_name_H-M   'P 1'
#
loop_
_entity.id
_entity.type
_entity.pdbx_description
1 polymer ?
#
loop_
_entity_poly.entity_id
_entity_poly.type
_entity_poly.pdbx_seq_one_letter_code
_entity_poly.pdbx_strand_id
1 'polypeptide(L)'
;HLLHYIYVTEGCNPGGRLHHHVVLNATGDDLEEIRRLWIYGDNLELRRLTFHRDHTYEDLASYLTKEPREWGHPQVGERTWTPSLGLAHPEPETETVPDCVTLSAPPEADILSREGPVVNGYGEFAWIKYLLPKDPARKRRRNRRRRKKE
;
A
#
# COMPACT_ATOMS: atom_id res chain seq x y z
N HIS A 1 6.05 -22.65 -2.09
CA HIS A 1 6.28 -21.36 -2.75
C HIS A 1 7.25 -20.50 -1.92
N LEU A 2 7.79 -19.43 -2.51
CA LEU A 2 8.66 -18.51 -1.81
C LEU A 2 7.82 -17.56 -0.96
N LEU A 3 8.11 -17.45 0.34
CA LEU A 3 7.47 -16.50 1.22
C LEU A 3 8.10 -15.12 1.05
N HIS A 4 7.25 -14.14 0.78
CA HIS A 4 7.59 -12.74 0.81
C HIS A 4 6.86 -12.06 1.97
N TYR A 5 7.54 -11.14 2.64
CA TYR A 5 6.97 -10.43 3.78
C TYR A 5 7.47 -8.99 3.86
N ILE A 6 6.70 -8.21 4.58
CA ILE A 6 7.07 -6.90 5.11
C ILE A 6 6.79 -6.94 6.59
N TYR A 7 7.72 -6.50 7.44
CA TYR A 7 7.45 -6.35 8.86
C TYR A 7 7.79 -4.97 9.39
N VAL A 8 7.06 -4.58 10.43
CA VAL A 8 7.24 -3.35 11.21
C VAL A 8 7.31 -3.74 12.69
N THR A 9 8.20 -3.13 13.44
CA THR A 9 8.29 -3.28 14.88
C THR A 9 7.75 -2.03 15.55
N GLU A 10 6.84 -2.21 16.50
CA GLU A 10 6.21 -1.14 17.28
C GLU A 10 6.49 -1.34 18.78
N GLY A 11 6.24 -0.29 19.56
CA GLY A 11 6.38 -0.34 21.02
C GLY A 11 7.80 -0.07 21.52
N CYS A 12 8.64 0.57 20.71
CA CYS A 12 10.00 0.96 21.11
C CYS A 12 10.04 2.16 22.08
N ASN A 13 8.88 2.72 22.46
CA ASN A 13 8.75 3.81 23.44
C ASN A 13 9.06 3.34 24.87
N PRO A 14 9.55 4.22 25.74
CA PRO A 14 9.60 3.95 27.18
C PRO A 14 8.21 3.54 27.71
N GLY A 15 8.08 2.29 28.19
CA GLY A 15 6.82 1.73 28.67
C GLY A 15 5.92 1.08 27.60
N GLY A 16 6.27 1.15 26.34
CA GLY A 16 5.60 0.43 25.26
C GLY A 16 5.90 -1.07 25.31
N ARG A 17 4.92 -1.89 24.87
CA ARG A 17 5.12 -3.32 24.69
C ARG A 17 5.62 -3.58 23.27
N LEU A 18 6.82 -4.15 23.14
CA LEU A 18 7.39 -4.52 21.85
C LEU A 18 6.52 -5.56 21.17
N HIS A 19 6.15 -5.30 19.93
CA HIS A 19 5.42 -6.24 19.07
C HIS A 19 5.75 -6.00 17.59
N HIS A 20 5.46 -7.00 16.78
CA HIS A 20 5.75 -6.98 15.35
C HIS A 20 4.47 -7.16 14.56
N HIS A 21 4.30 -6.34 13.53
CA HIS A 21 3.31 -6.53 12.49
C HIS A 21 3.99 -7.10 11.25
N VAL A 22 3.47 -8.21 10.74
CA VAL A 22 4.02 -8.88 9.57
C VAL A 22 2.92 -9.07 8.53
N VAL A 23 3.14 -8.55 7.33
CA VAL A 23 2.31 -8.84 6.16
C VAL A 23 3.06 -9.82 5.28
N LEU A 24 2.45 -10.95 4.95
CA LEU A 24 3.10 -12.00 4.17
C LEU A 24 2.13 -12.69 3.20
N ASN A 25 2.69 -13.32 2.17
CA ASN A 25 1.94 -14.06 1.15
C ASN A 25 1.67 -15.52 1.54
N ALA A 26 1.53 -15.79 2.83
CA ALA A 26 1.29 -17.13 3.34
C ALA A 26 -0.06 -17.73 2.89
N THR A 27 -0.10 -19.03 2.74
CA THR A 27 -1.29 -19.84 2.55
C THR A 27 -1.68 -20.57 3.85
N GLY A 28 -2.78 -21.33 3.85
CA GLY A 28 -3.24 -22.05 5.04
C GLY A 28 -2.19 -23.00 5.64
N ASP A 29 -1.46 -23.73 4.79
CA ASP A 29 -0.43 -24.68 5.23
C ASP A 29 0.78 -23.97 5.87
N ASP A 30 1.15 -22.81 5.34
CA ASP A 30 2.24 -21.99 5.91
C ASP A 30 1.90 -21.49 7.31
N LEU A 31 0.61 -21.25 7.62
CA LEU A 31 0.18 -20.72 8.91
C LEU A 31 0.44 -21.70 10.06
N GLU A 32 0.26 -23.01 9.82
CA GLU A 32 0.57 -24.04 10.80
C GLU A 32 2.07 -24.11 11.08
N GLU A 33 2.87 -24.02 10.02
CA GLU A 33 4.33 -23.99 10.16
C GLU A 33 4.83 -22.72 10.88
N ILE A 34 4.24 -21.56 10.59
CA ILE A 34 4.55 -20.29 11.27
C ILE A 34 4.24 -20.43 12.78
N ARG A 35 3.10 -20.99 13.15
CA ARG A 35 2.75 -21.24 14.55
C ARG A 35 3.74 -22.16 15.23
N ARG A 36 4.14 -23.24 14.58
CA ARG A 36 5.11 -24.20 15.10
C ARG A 36 6.48 -23.59 15.34
N LEU A 37 6.92 -22.71 14.45
CA LEU A 37 8.23 -22.06 14.51
C LEU A 37 8.27 -20.82 15.42
N TRP A 38 7.11 -20.26 15.77
CA TRP A 38 7.06 -19.08 16.63
C TRP A 38 7.36 -19.43 18.08
N ILE A 39 8.52 -19.00 18.55
CA ILE A 39 9.02 -19.28 19.91
C ILE A 39 9.03 -18.02 20.81
N TYR A 40 8.57 -16.88 20.33
CA TYR A 40 8.70 -15.58 20.99
C TYR A 40 7.47 -15.20 21.82
N GLY A 41 6.75 -16.15 22.35
CA GLY A 41 5.58 -15.96 23.23
C GLY A 41 4.27 -16.48 22.66
N ASP A 42 3.23 -16.41 23.47
CA ASP A 42 1.93 -17.05 23.18
C ASP A 42 0.99 -16.15 22.35
N ASN A 43 1.35 -14.89 22.15
CA ASN A 43 0.52 -13.91 21.43
C ASN A 43 0.88 -13.88 19.94
N LEU A 44 0.46 -14.89 19.21
CA LEU A 44 0.52 -14.91 17.75
C LEU A 44 -0.90 -14.81 17.18
N GLU A 45 -1.25 -13.66 16.65
CA GLU A 45 -2.52 -13.45 15.98
C GLU A 45 -2.35 -13.48 14.47
N LEU A 46 -3.05 -14.38 13.80
CA LEU A 46 -3.05 -14.54 12.35
C LEU A 46 -4.40 -14.12 11.79
N ARG A 47 -4.39 -13.11 10.92
CA ARG A 47 -5.58 -12.59 10.26
C ARG A 47 -5.42 -12.64 8.74
N ARG A 48 -6.48 -13.03 8.05
CA ARG A 48 -6.53 -12.92 6.60
C ARG A 48 -6.56 -11.43 6.22
N LEU A 49 -5.67 -11.04 5.32
CA LEU A 49 -5.70 -9.72 4.74
C LEU A 49 -6.91 -9.59 3.80
N THR A 50 -7.78 -8.63 4.09
CA THR A 50 -8.98 -8.34 3.29
C THR A 50 -8.85 -6.95 2.67
N PHE A 51 -9.31 -6.83 1.43
CA PHE A 51 -9.40 -5.52 0.79
C PHE A 51 -10.46 -4.66 1.47
N HIS A 52 -10.16 -3.41 1.69
CA HIS A 52 -11.14 -2.40 2.02
C HIS A 52 -12.14 -2.19 0.86
N ARG A 53 -13.23 -1.44 1.12
CA ARG A 53 -14.26 -1.14 0.10
C ARG A 53 -13.71 -0.41 -1.13
N ASP A 54 -12.65 0.35 -0.96
CA ASP A 54 -11.94 1.08 -2.00
C ASP A 54 -10.89 0.23 -2.75
N HIS A 55 -10.78 -1.06 -2.41
CA HIS A 55 -9.78 -1.99 -2.96
C HIS A 55 -8.32 -1.56 -2.75
N THR A 56 -8.03 -0.80 -1.70
CA THR A 56 -6.68 -0.40 -1.32
C THR A 56 -6.26 -1.00 0.03
N TYR A 57 -4.96 -0.93 0.31
CA TYR A 57 -4.38 -1.26 1.62
C TYR A 57 -3.85 0.00 2.32
N GLU A 58 -4.33 1.17 1.96
CA GLU A 58 -3.82 2.44 2.46
C GLU A 58 -3.97 2.57 3.97
N ASP A 59 -5.12 2.18 4.53
CA ASP A 59 -5.35 2.22 5.97
C ASP A 59 -4.37 1.31 6.71
N LEU A 60 -4.11 0.10 6.18
CA LEU A 60 -3.12 -0.80 6.74
C LEU A 60 -1.71 -0.21 6.66
N ALA A 61 -1.32 0.34 5.51
CA ALA A 61 -0.03 0.98 5.33
C ALA A 61 0.13 2.18 6.27
N SER A 62 -0.91 3.00 6.42
CA SER A 62 -0.93 4.13 7.34
C SER A 62 -0.84 3.69 8.80
N TYR A 63 -1.52 2.61 9.16
CA TYR A 63 -1.42 2.03 10.49
C TYR A 63 0.00 1.50 10.78
N LEU A 64 0.59 0.73 9.87
CA LEU A 64 1.93 0.15 10.03
C LEU A 64 3.05 1.19 10.07
N THR A 65 2.82 2.40 9.58
CA THR A 65 3.82 3.47 9.54
C THR A 65 3.50 4.64 10.49
N LYS A 66 2.53 4.47 11.41
CA LYS A 66 2.09 5.55 12.31
C LYS A 66 3.15 5.98 13.30
N GLU A 67 3.80 5.05 13.99
CA GLU A 67 4.78 5.37 15.04
C GLU A 67 5.96 6.21 14.54
N PRO A 68 6.60 5.88 13.40
CA PRO A 68 7.63 6.73 12.84
C PRO A 68 7.17 8.16 12.52
N ARG A 69 5.87 8.37 12.27
CA ARG A 69 5.31 9.70 12.04
C ARG A 69 5.10 10.48 13.34
N GLU A 70 4.71 9.79 14.41
CA GLU A 70 4.44 10.39 15.72
C GLU A 70 5.72 10.79 16.45
N TRP A 71 6.82 10.08 16.24
CA TRP A 71 8.09 10.30 16.94
C TRP A 71 9.09 11.18 16.19
N GLY A 72 8.69 11.71 15.07
CA GLY A 72 9.53 12.46 14.18
C GLY A 72 9.99 11.64 12.98
N HIS A 73 10.67 12.30 12.08
CA HIS A 73 11.16 11.64 10.88
C HIS A 73 12.26 10.64 11.25
N PRO A 74 12.24 9.41 10.69
CA PRO A 74 13.36 8.49 10.84
C PRO A 74 14.64 9.18 10.39
N GLN A 75 15.73 8.91 11.08
CA GLN A 75 17.02 9.46 10.67
C GLN A 75 17.42 8.88 9.31
N VAL A 76 18.26 9.61 8.59
CA VAL A 76 18.75 9.14 7.28
C VAL A 76 19.39 7.76 7.44
N GLY A 77 18.86 6.76 6.73
CA GLY A 77 19.28 5.36 6.82
C GLY A 77 18.44 4.46 7.74
N GLU A 78 17.57 5.02 8.58
CA GLU A 78 16.61 4.23 9.34
C GLU A 78 15.43 3.81 8.47
N ARG A 79 15.07 2.54 8.57
CA ARG A 79 13.90 1.97 7.88
C ARG A 79 12.74 1.85 8.84
N THR A 80 11.60 2.37 8.43
CA THR A 80 10.34 2.21 9.16
C THR A 80 9.71 0.82 8.98
N TRP A 81 10.14 0.11 7.96
CA TRP A 81 9.69 -1.23 7.61
C TRP A 81 10.82 -2.03 6.95
N THR A 82 10.75 -3.34 7.05
CA THR A 82 11.76 -4.25 6.47
C THR A 82 11.10 -5.25 5.54
N PRO A 83 11.48 -5.27 4.25
CA PRO A 83 11.00 -6.26 3.29
C PRO A 83 11.86 -7.52 3.32
N SER A 84 11.28 -8.65 2.92
CA SER A 84 12.05 -9.86 2.59
C SER A 84 12.92 -9.64 1.34
N LEU A 85 13.98 -10.41 1.24
CA LEU A 85 14.80 -10.43 0.03
C LEU A 85 13.95 -10.88 -1.17
N GLY A 86 14.13 -10.20 -2.30
CA GLY A 86 13.42 -10.50 -3.55
C GLY A 86 11.98 -10.01 -3.60
N LEU A 87 11.51 -9.25 -2.61
CA LEU A 87 10.25 -8.52 -2.76
C LEU A 87 10.43 -7.44 -3.82
N ALA A 88 9.63 -7.49 -4.86
CA ALA A 88 9.66 -6.49 -5.91
C ALA A 88 9.24 -5.12 -5.37
N HIS A 89 10.07 -4.12 -5.60
CA HIS A 89 9.71 -2.74 -5.33
C HIS A 89 9.05 -2.15 -6.58
N PRO A 90 7.93 -1.43 -6.44
CA PRO A 90 7.37 -0.70 -7.56
C PRO A 90 8.38 0.37 -8.02
N GLU A 91 8.70 0.36 -9.29
CA GLU A 91 9.49 1.42 -9.91
C GLU A 91 8.54 2.48 -10.44
N PRO A 92 8.66 3.75 -9.97
CA PRO A 92 7.83 4.82 -10.49
C PRO A 92 8.23 5.13 -11.94
N GLU A 93 7.26 5.13 -12.83
CA GLU A 93 7.44 5.69 -14.17
C GLU A 93 7.43 7.22 -14.04
N THR A 94 8.51 7.86 -14.51
CA THR A 94 8.66 9.31 -14.47
C THR A 94 8.66 9.86 -15.90
N GLU A 95 7.80 10.82 -16.16
CA GLU A 95 7.74 11.53 -17.43
C GLU A 95 7.88 13.04 -17.18
N THR A 96 8.70 13.70 -17.99
CA THR A 96 8.79 15.15 -17.97
C THR A 96 7.69 15.72 -18.87
N VAL A 97 6.79 16.48 -18.29
CA VAL A 97 5.67 17.10 -19.01
C VAL A 97 5.82 18.61 -19.06
N PRO A 98 5.33 19.29 -20.13
CA PRO A 98 5.32 20.74 -20.17
C PRO A 98 4.44 21.36 -19.06
N ASP A 99 4.78 22.57 -18.62
CA ASP A 99 4.15 23.29 -17.50
C ASP A 99 2.63 23.49 -17.62
N CYS A 100 2.06 23.32 -18.81
CA CYS A 100 0.63 23.51 -19.06
C CYS A 100 -0.20 22.20 -19.12
N VAL A 101 0.40 21.07 -18.77
CA VAL A 101 -0.30 19.78 -18.89
C VAL A 101 -1.26 19.57 -17.72
N THR A 102 -2.53 19.39 -18.05
CA THR A 102 -3.54 18.97 -17.08
C THR A 102 -3.40 17.49 -16.79
N LEU A 103 -3.17 17.15 -15.53
CA LEU A 103 -3.05 15.78 -15.08
C LEU A 103 -4.37 15.02 -15.31
N SER A 104 -4.34 13.91 -16.04
CA SER A 104 -5.51 13.09 -16.34
C SER A 104 -5.25 11.62 -16.08
N ALA A 105 -6.27 10.94 -15.55
CA ALA A 105 -6.24 9.49 -15.42
C ALA A 105 -6.64 8.81 -16.73
N PRO A 106 -6.18 7.57 -17.00
CA PRO A 106 -6.64 6.79 -18.14
C PRO A 106 -8.18 6.67 -18.19
N PRO A 107 -8.80 6.63 -19.37
CA PRO A 107 -10.27 6.61 -19.51
C PRO A 107 -10.96 5.43 -18.82
N GLU A 108 -10.25 4.32 -18.65
CA GLU A 108 -10.73 3.11 -17.98
C GLU A 108 -10.55 3.14 -16.46
N ALA A 109 -9.80 4.11 -15.93
CA ALA A 109 -9.50 4.20 -14.51
C ALA A 109 -10.72 4.61 -13.67
N ASP A 110 -10.79 4.10 -12.45
CA ASP A 110 -11.70 4.57 -11.42
C ASP A 110 -10.94 5.55 -10.51
N ILE A 111 -11.26 6.84 -10.59
CA ILE A 111 -10.57 7.88 -9.82
C ILE A 111 -11.02 7.78 -8.36
N LEU A 112 -10.06 7.60 -7.45
CA LEU A 112 -10.28 7.56 -6.00
C LEU A 112 -10.18 8.96 -5.39
N SER A 113 -9.14 9.71 -5.76
CA SER A 113 -8.96 11.10 -5.31
C SER A 113 -8.22 11.91 -6.36
N ARG A 114 -8.37 13.22 -6.27
CA ARG A 114 -7.63 14.20 -7.08
C ARG A 114 -7.33 15.39 -6.20
N GLU A 115 -6.06 15.80 -6.17
CA GLU A 115 -5.61 16.94 -5.40
C GLU A 115 -4.65 17.81 -6.23
N GLY A 116 -4.65 19.11 -5.95
CA GLY A 116 -3.80 20.09 -6.60
C GLY A 116 -4.52 20.94 -7.65
N PRO A 117 -3.84 21.90 -8.22
CA PRO A 117 -2.40 22.16 -8.01
C PRO A 117 -2.11 22.78 -6.64
N VAL A 118 -1.00 22.36 -6.02
CA VAL A 118 -0.43 22.95 -4.82
C VAL A 118 0.93 23.53 -5.17
N VAL A 119 1.12 24.82 -4.96
CA VAL A 119 2.38 25.52 -5.24
C VAL A 119 3.17 25.69 -3.95
N ASN A 120 4.45 25.34 -3.99
CA ASN A 120 5.38 25.57 -2.88
C ASN A 120 6.75 26.03 -3.40
N GLY A 121 7.75 26.18 -2.51
CA GLY A 121 9.10 26.64 -2.88
C GLY A 121 9.88 25.70 -3.83
N TYR A 122 9.37 24.51 -4.11
CA TYR A 122 9.98 23.51 -5.00
C TYR A 122 9.26 23.38 -6.35
N GLY A 123 8.07 23.99 -6.49
CA GLY A 123 7.29 23.95 -7.72
C GLY A 123 5.80 23.78 -7.50
N GLU A 124 5.11 23.43 -8.59
CA GLU A 124 3.70 23.12 -8.61
C GLU A 124 3.50 21.61 -8.65
N PHE A 125 2.63 21.11 -7.77
CA PHE A 125 2.35 19.68 -7.59
C PHE A 125 0.87 19.41 -7.72
N ALA A 126 0.54 18.36 -8.46
CA ALA A 126 -0.80 17.82 -8.54
C ALA A 126 -0.72 16.28 -8.59
N TRP A 127 -1.73 15.59 -8.06
CA TRP A 127 -1.78 14.14 -8.16
C TRP A 127 -3.19 13.62 -8.32
N ILE A 128 -3.28 12.47 -8.97
CA ILE A 128 -4.50 11.70 -9.12
C ILE A 128 -4.25 10.28 -8.63
N LYS A 129 -5.05 9.81 -7.70
CA LYS A 129 -5.09 8.43 -7.26
C LYS A 129 -6.21 7.71 -7.99
N TYR A 130 -5.91 6.60 -8.64
CA TYR A 130 -6.90 5.84 -9.39
C TYR A 130 -6.62 4.34 -9.36
N LEU A 131 -7.67 3.55 -9.63
CA LEU A 131 -7.57 2.11 -9.83
C LEU A 131 -7.72 1.78 -11.31
N LEU A 132 -6.81 0.95 -11.81
CA LEU A 132 -6.97 0.33 -13.11
C LEU A 132 -7.77 -0.97 -12.95
N PRO A 133 -8.76 -1.25 -13.83
CA PRO A 133 -9.46 -2.53 -13.79
C PRO A 133 -8.50 -3.66 -14.15
N LYS A 134 -8.59 -4.79 -13.46
CA LYS A 134 -7.79 -6.00 -13.75
C LYS A 134 -7.97 -6.50 -15.20
N ASP A 135 -9.13 -6.22 -15.80
CA ASP A 135 -9.43 -6.48 -17.19
C ASP A 135 -10.10 -5.26 -17.84
N PRO A 136 -9.34 -4.41 -18.52
CA PRO A 136 -9.87 -3.22 -19.18
C PRO A 136 -10.97 -3.54 -20.21
N ALA A 137 -10.91 -4.67 -20.89
CA ALA A 137 -11.93 -5.07 -21.86
C ALA A 137 -13.28 -5.34 -21.20
N ARG A 138 -13.30 -5.85 -19.98
CA ARG A 138 -14.52 -6.10 -19.20
C ARG A 138 -15.22 -4.79 -18.83
N LYS A 139 -14.48 -3.75 -18.45
CA LYS A 139 -15.05 -2.43 -18.10
C LYS A 139 -15.64 -1.75 -19.35
N ARG A 140 -14.93 -1.78 -20.48
CA ARG A 140 -15.43 -1.25 -21.77
C ARG A 140 -16.73 -1.93 -22.20
N ARG A 141 -16.85 -3.25 -22.03
CA ARG A 141 -18.09 -4.01 -22.32
C ARG A 141 -19.23 -3.59 -21.37
N ARG A 142 -18.96 -3.36 -20.07
CA ARG A 142 -19.95 -2.91 -19.07
C ARG A 142 -20.49 -1.52 -19.40
N ASN A 143 -19.61 -0.58 -19.71
CA ASN A 143 -19.98 0.79 -20.06
C ASN A 143 -20.75 0.86 -21.38
N ARG A 144 -20.38 0.05 -22.41
CA ARG A 144 -21.13 -0.05 -23.65
C ARG A 144 -22.55 -0.63 -23.48
N ARG A 145 -22.73 -1.56 -22.52
CA ARG A 145 -24.06 -2.10 -22.19
C ARG A 145 -24.93 -1.09 -21.44
N ARG A 146 -24.35 -0.25 -20.58
CA ARG A 146 -25.09 0.83 -19.90
C ARG A 146 -25.60 1.88 -20.90
N ARG A 147 -24.73 2.39 -21.77
CA ARG A 147 -25.10 3.37 -22.80
C ARG A 147 -26.12 2.89 -23.85
N LYS A 148 -26.34 1.59 -23.94
CA LYS A 148 -27.39 1.02 -24.82
C LYS A 148 -28.76 0.85 -24.13
N LYS A 149 -28.83 1.10 -22.82
CA LYS A 149 -30.05 1.01 -22.02
C LYS A 149 -30.62 2.38 -21.63
N GLU A 150 -29.85 3.43 -21.87
CA GLU A 150 -30.27 4.84 -21.86
C GLU A 150 -30.70 5.26 -23.28
#